data_0a8b9e4a4f1537a712f2dc443f2c7be2
#
_entry.id   0a8b9e4a4f1537a712f2dc443f2c7be2
#
_cell.length_a   1.000
_cell.length_b   1.000
_cell.length_c   1.000
_cell.angle_alpha   90.00
_cell.angle_beta   90.00
_cell.angle_gamma   90.00
#
_symmetry.space_group_name_H-M   'P 1'
#
loop_
_entity.id
_entity.type
_entity.pdbx_description
1 polymer ?
#
loop_
_entity_poly.entity_id
_entity_poly.type
_entity_poly.pdbx_seq_one_letter_code
_entity_poly.pdbx_strand_id
1 'polypeptide(L)'
;GGETALYRLEFRSSPTIGANAFALPSGTIVMTDELVKLARNDQEVIAVLTHELGHVRHRHTMRRLLESSATALIIAGVTGDVASTTSLAAAAPTLLLQTKYSRDHEHEADVYAIEMMRKSGIEPRHFAAILKRLEGERPQRGSVPTFLSSHPPTEERELLARAGAGITSSDEESGQDAEEGAE
;
A
#
# COMPACT_ATOMS: atom_id res chain seq x y z
N GLY A 1 -31.88 -2.88 1.25
CA GLY A 1 -30.88 -3.94 1.21
C GLY A 1 -29.55 -3.33 1.61
N GLY A 2 -29.07 -3.67 2.83
CA GLY A 2 -27.77 -3.19 3.27
C GLY A 2 -26.69 -3.85 2.41
N GLU A 3 -25.84 -3.06 1.76
CA GLU A 3 -24.59 -3.57 1.19
C GLU A 3 -23.79 -4.19 2.34
N THR A 4 -23.60 -5.49 2.29
CA THR A 4 -22.70 -6.18 3.19
C THR A 4 -21.33 -5.57 2.99
N ALA A 5 -20.70 -5.09 4.06
CA ALA A 5 -19.37 -4.48 3.98
C ALA A 5 -18.41 -5.46 3.26
N LEU A 6 -17.89 -5.03 2.12
CA LEU A 6 -17.01 -5.85 1.28
C LEU A 6 -15.62 -6.05 1.90
N TYR A 7 -15.36 -5.46 3.05
CA TYR A 7 -14.06 -5.47 3.72
C TYR A 7 -14.22 -5.48 5.24
N ARG A 8 -13.17 -5.93 5.91
CA ARG A 8 -13.01 -5.88 7.36
C ARG A 8 -11.67 -5.23 7.69
N LEU A 9 -11.67 -4.24 8.59
CA LEU A 9 -10.46 -3.58 9.06
C LEU A 9 -10.01 -4.19 10.39
N GLU A 10 -8.75 -4.55 10.48
CA GLU A 10 -8.12 -5.06 11.70
C GLU A 10 -6.84 -4.30 12.01
N PHE A 11 -6.70 -3.87 13.25
CA PHE A 11 -5.46 -3.30 13.76
C PHE A 11 -4.64 -4.37 14.47
N ARG A 12 -3.32 -4.36 14.25
CA ARG A 12 -2.38 -5.32 14.84
C ARG A 12 -1.09 -4.64 15.24
N SER A 13 -0.66 -4.86 16.47
CA SER A 13 0.69 -4.49 16.88
C SER A 13 1.71 -5.46 16.29
N SER A 14 2.68 -4.94 15.58
CA SER A 14 3.73 -5.75 14.95
C SER A 14 5.06 -4.97 14.82
N PRO A 15 5.81 -4.84 15.92
CA PRO A 15 7.09 -4.11 15.90
C PRO A 15 8.10 -4.65 14.86
N THR A 16 8.02 -5.95 14.56
CA THR A 16 8.90 -6.61 13.57
C THR A 16 8.56 -6.21 12.13
N ILE A 17 7.26 -6.00 11.84
CA ILE A 17 6.79 -5.57 10.51
C ILE A 17 6.95 -4.05 10.35
N GLY A 18 6.87 -3.30 11.48
CA GLY A 18 6.92 -1.84 11.46
C GLY A 18 5.66 -1.22 10.89
N ALA A 19 5.77 0.03 10.41
CA ALA A 19 4.66 0.77 9.80
C ALA A 19 4.24 0.10 8.48
N ASN A 20 3.04 -0.53 8.47
CA ASN A 20 2.56 -1.29 7.32
C ASN A 20 1.04 -1.38 7.28
N ALA A 21 0.50 -1.61 6.07
CA ALA A 21 -0.88 -2.01 5.84
C ALA A 21 -0.92 -2.98 4.66
N PHE A 22 -1.90 -3.87 4.61
CA PHE A 22 -2.06 -4.79 3.50
C PHE A 22 -3.48 -5.36 3.41
N ALA A 23 -3.94 -5.52 2.18
CA ALA A 23 -5.21 -6.14 1.84
C ALA A 23 -5.04 -7.65 1.66
N LEU A 24 -5.84 -8.45 2.36
CA LEU A 24 -5.89 -9.91 2.19
C LEU A 24 -6.92 -10.30 1.12
N PRO A 25 -6.77 -11.48 0.48
CA PRO A 25 -7.73 -11.99 -0.50
C PRO A 25 -9.16 -12.12 0.03
N SER A 26 -9.31 -12.27 1.34
CA SER A 26 -10.60 -12.34 2.04
C SER A 26 -11.37 -11.01 2.10
N GLY A 27 -10.75 -9.89 1.66
CA GLY A 27 -11.27 -8.54 1.87
C GLY A 27 -10.94 -7.97 3.27
N THR A 28 -10.13 -8.67 4.07
CA THR A 28 -9.62 -8.12 5.32
C THR A 28 -8.44 -7.20 5.04
N ILE A 29 -8.49 -5.98 5.55
CA ILE A 29 -7.37 -5.04 5.57
C ILE A 29 -6.76 -5.09 6.95
N VAL A 30 -5.46 -5.36 7.02
CA VAL A 30 -4.69 -5.32 8.26
C VAL A 30 -3.84 -4.04 8.23
N MET A 31 -3.90 -3.27 9.30
CA MET A 31 -3.10 -2.07 9.50
C MET A 31 -2.33 -2.19 10.81
N THR A 32 -1.03 -1.89 10.78
CA THR A 32 -0.21 -1.97 11.98
C THR A 32 -0.40 -0.76 12.88
N ASP A 33 -0.33 -0.96 14.20
CA ASP A 33 -0.34 0.12 15.17
C ASP A 33 0.85 1.07 14.96
N GLU A 34 1.94 0.56 14.41
CA GLU A 34 3.15 1.30 14.06
C GLU A 34 2.88 2.30 12.93
N LEU A 35 2.05 1.94 11.92
CA LEU A 35 1.60 2.87 10.88
C LEU A 35 0.71 3.96 11.46
N VAL A 36 -0.22 3.60 12.34
CA VAL A 36 -1.11 4.58 13.00
C VAL A 36 -0.29 5.56 13.84
N LYS A 37 0.75 5.10 14.54
CA LYS A 37 1.66 5.95 15.30
C LYS A 37 2.54 6.85 14.43
N LEU A 38 2.89 6.40 13.23
CA LEU A 38 3.66 7.18 12.26
C LEU A 38 2.83 8.31 11.65
N ALA A 39 1.54 8.08 11.44
CA ALA A 39 0.62 9.08 10.90
C ALA A 39 0.49 10.27 11.87
N ARG A 40 0.42 11.49 11.31
CA ARG A 40 0.26 12.73 12.09
C ARG A 40 -1.20 13.09 12.40
N ASN A 41 -2.12 12.54 11.63
CA ASN A 41 -3.56 12.78 11.76
C ASN A 41 -4.34 11.61 11.16
N ASP A 42 -5.64 11.57 11.46
CA ASP A 42 -6.54 10.52 10.99
C ASP A 42 -6.68 10.50 9.46
N GLN A 43 -6.54 11.66 8.80
CA GLN A 43 -6.64 11.76 7.34
C GLN A 43 -5.52 10.99 6.64
N GLU A 44 -4.32 10.92 7.23
CA GLU A 44 -3.22 10.11 6.71
C GLU A 44 -3.49 8.61 6.89
N VAL A 45 -4.09 8.20 8.00
CA VAL A 45 -4.52 6.81 8.22
C VAL A 45 -5.61 6.43 7.22
N ILE A 46 -6.60 7.31 7.02
CA ILE A 46 -7.68 7.12 6.05
C ILE A 46 -7.13 7.05 4.63
N ALA A 47 -6.10 7.83 4.31
CA ALA A 47 -5.46 7.80 2.99
C ALA A 47 -4.87 6.42 2.68
N VAL A 48 -4.12 5.83 3.61
CA VAL A 48 -3.60 4.46 3.44
C VAL A 48 -4.75 3.45 3.39
N LEU A 49 -5.76 3.59 4.27
CA LEU A 49 -6.92 2.71 4.27
C LEU A 49 -7.66 2.74 2.92
N THR A 50 -7.86 3.91 2.34
CA THR A 50 -8.54 4.03 1.04
C THR A 50 -7.72 3.44 -0.10
N HIS A 51 -6.39 3.49 -0.03
CA HIS A 51 -5.50 2.82 -0.96
C HIS A 51 -5.65 1.28 -0.84
N GLU A 52 -5.63 0.73 0.37
CA GLU A 52 -5.86 -0.71 0.60
C GLU A 52 -7.26 -1.15 0.14
N LEU A 53 -8.27 -0.29 0.34
CA LEU A 53 -9.61 -0.53 -0.21
C LEU A 53 -9.61 -0.60 -1.74
N GLY A 54 -8.76 0.18 -2.41
CA GLY A 54 -8.53 0.08 -3.85
C GLY A 54 -8.04 -1.33 -4.23
N HIS A 55 -7.05 -1.87 -3.51
CA HIS A 55 -6.57 -3.24 -3.74
C HIS A 55 -7.66 -4.30 -3.50
N VAL A 56 -8.49 -4.15 -2.46
CA VAL A 56 -9.65 -5.04 -2.22
C VAL A 56 -10.66 -4.93 -3.35
N ARG A 57 -11.03 -3.71 -3.74
CA ARG A 57 -12.05 -3.41 -4.76
C ARG A 57 -11.70 -4.03 -6.12
N HIS A 58 -10.44 -3.90 -6.52
CA HIS A 58 -9.91 -4.41 -7.78
C HIS A 58 -9.40 -5.86 -7.69
N ARG A 59 -9.48 -6.47 -6.49
CA ARG A 59 -9.04 -7.86 -6.21
C ARG A 59 -7.56 -8.10 -6.56
N HIS A 60 -6.70 -7.10 -6.39
CA HIS A 60 -5.29 -7.18 -6.78
C HIS A 60 -4.57 -8.32 -6.08
N THR A 61 -4.79 -8.51 -4.78
CA THR A 61 -4.16 -9.60 -4.02
C THR A 61 -4.56 -10.98 -4.55
N MET A 62 -5.83 -11.15 -4.96
CA MET A 62 -6.31 -12.40 -5.54
C MET A 62 -5.70 -12.63 -6.93
N ARG A 63 -5.66 -11.59 -7.78
CA ARG A 63 -5.03 -11.67 -9.11
C ARG A 63 -3.57 -12.08 -8.99
N ARG A 64 -2.82 -11.44 -8.07
CA ARG A 64 -1.41 -11.73 -7.79
C ARG A 64 -1.18 -13.18 -7.34
N LEU A 65 -2.06 -13.71 -6.49
CA LEU A 65 -2.01 -15.12 -6.07
C LEU A 65 -2.23 -16.06 -7.25
N LEU A 66 -3.21 -15.79 -8.10
CA LEU A 66 -3.49 -16.61 -9.27
C LEU A 66 -2.33 -16.58 -10.27
N GLU A 67 -1.74 -15.43 -10.54
CA GLU A 67 -0.58 -15.26 -11.41
C GLU A 67 0.65 -16.04 -10.87
N SER A 68 0.93 -15.92 -9.57
CA SER A 68 2.02 -16.66 -8.93
C SER A 68 1.79 -18.17 -8.97
N SER A 69 0.54 -18.61 -8.75
CA SER A 69 0.17 -20.03 -8.80
C SER A 69 0.25 -20.59 -10.21
N ALA A 70 -0.20 -19.85 -11.23
CA ALA A 70 -0.10 -20.24 -12.62
C ALA A 70 1.37 -20.38 -13.06
N THR A 71 2.22 -19.43 -12.69
CA THR A 71 3.67 -19.47 -12.96
C THR A 71 4.31 -20.71 -12.34
N ALA A 72 3.98 -21.00 -11.08
CA ALA A 72 4.50 -22.18 -10.40
C ALA A 72 4.05 -23.50 -11.02
N LEU A 73 2.79 -23.59 -11.47
CA LEU A 73 2.28 -24.76 -12.19
C LEU A 73 2.97 -24.96 -13.54
N ILE A 74 3.27 -23.88 -14.26
CA ILE A 74 4.02 -23.94 -15.53
C ILE A 74 5.44 -24.46 -15.26
N ILE A 75 6.13 -23.92 -14.25
CA ILE A 75 7.47 -24.35 -13.86
C ILE A 75 7.46 -25.85 -13.49
N ALA A 76 6.54 -26.27 -12.63
CA ALA A 76 6.41 -27.67 -12.22
C ALA A 76 6.14 -28.60 -13.43
N GLY A 77 5.31 -28.16 -14.38
CA GLY A 77 5.04 -28.92 -15.62
C GLY A 77 6.26 -29.06 -16.53
N VAL A 78 7.12 -28.03 -16.58
CA VAL A 78 8.35 -28.05 -17.39
C VAL A 78 9.47 -28.85 -16.72
N THR A 79 9.61 -28.72 -15.39
CA THR A 79 10.70 -29.37 -14.61
C THR A 79 10.34 -30.77 -14.12
N GLY A 80 9.07 -31.14 -14.12
CA GLY A 80 8.56 -32.41 -13.57
C GLY A 80 8.54 -32.44 -12.01
N ASP A 81 8.86 -31.33 -11.35
CA ASP A 81 8.90 -31.23 -9.89
C ASP A 81 7.53 -30.85 -9.33
N VAL A 82 6.66 -31.85 -9.14
CA VAL A 82 5.32 -31.67 -8.57
C VAL A 82 5.36 -31.51 -7.04
N ALA A 83 6.45 -31.89 -6.37
CA ALA A 83 6.55 -31.80 -4.92
C ALA A 83 6.62 -30.34 -4.43
N SER A 84 7.07 -29.42 -5.28
CA SER A 84 7.11 -27.99 -4.98
C SER A 84 5.71 -27.33 -4.96
N THR A 85 4.67 -27.94 -5.56
CA THR A 85 3.33 -27.37 -5.59
C THR A 85 2.59 -27.40 -4.25
N THR A 86 2.83 -28.41 -3.42
CA THR A 86 2.28 -28.48 -2.06
C THR A 86 2.91 -27.46 -1.11
N SER A 87 4.16 -27.10 -1.35
CA SER A 87 4.88 -26.06 -0.60
C SER A 87 4.35 -24.65 -0.89
N LEU A 88 3.75 -24.42 -2.06
CA LEU A 88 3.19 -23.12 -2.47
C LEU A 88 2.00 -22.69 -1.64
N ALA A 89 1.09 -23.60 -1.30
CA ALA A 89 -0.05 -23.29 -0.44
C ALA A 89 0.40 -22.87 0.98
N ALA A 90 1.43 -23.53 1.51
CA ALA A 90 2.03 -23.19 2.79
C ALA A 90 2.83 -21.88 2.74
N ALA A 91 3.39 -21.54 1.58
CA ALA A 91 4.17 -20.31 1.38
C ALA A 91 3.30 -19.09 1.02
N ALA A 92 2.02 -19.28 0.70
CA ALA A 92 1.13 -18.20 0.25
C ALA A 92 1.10 -16.97 1.18
N PRO A 93 1.02 -17.08 2.53
CA PRO A 93 1.08 -15.92 3.40
C PRO A 93 2.39 -15.14 3.29
N THR A 94 3.51 -15.84 3.19
CA THR A 94 4.85 -15.23 3.05
C THR A 94 5.01 -14.55 1.68
N LEU A 95 4.50 -15.19 0.62
CA LEU A 95 4.51 -14.64 -0.74
C LEU A 95 3.71 -13.32 -0.81
N LEU A 96 2.56 -13.24 -0.13
CA LEU A 96 1.75 -12.02 -0.11
C LEU A 96 2.49 -10.84 0.53
N LEU A 97 3.29 -11.10 1.57
CA LEU A 97 4.07 -10.06 2.24
C LEU A 97 5.33 -9.67 1.45
N GLN A 98 5.90 -10.58 0.65
CA GLN A 98 7.18 -10.36 -0.03
C GLN A 98 7.07 -9.93 -1.49
N THR A 99 5.90 -10.13 -2.13
CA THR A 99 5.71 -9.75 -3.52
C THR A 99 5.19 -8.32 -3.66
N LYS A 100 5.75 -7.59 -4.63
CA LYS A 100 5.31 -6.23 -4.98
C LYS A 100 4.07 -6.28 -5.84
N TYR A 101 3.20 -5.28 -5.69
CA TYR A 101 2.17 -5.02 -6.68
C TYR A 101 2.77 -4.51 -7.98
N SER A 102 2.09 -4.74 -9.09
CA SER A 102 2.48 -4.16 -10.38
C SER A 102 2.22 -2.64 -10.36
N ARG A 103 2.88 -1.90 -11.24
CA ARG A 103 2.64 -0.45 -11.38
C ARG A 103 1.17 -0.15 -11.69
N ASP A 104 0.54 -0.98 -12.54
CA ASP A 104 -0.86 -0.81 -12.91
C ASP A 104 -1.78 -1.02 -11.69
N HIS A 105 -1.51 -2.03 -10.85
CA HIS A 105 -2.27 -2.26 -9.62
C HIS A 105 -2.12 -1.08 -8.64
N GLU A 106 -0.92 -0.54 -8.49
CA GLU A 106 -0.68 0.64 -7.65
C GLU A 106 -1.42 1.86 -8.17
N HIS A 107 -1.36 2.10 -9.49
CA HIS A 107 -2.06 3.20 -10.13
C HIS A 107 -3.59 3.10 -9.92
N GLU A 108 -4.19 1.93 -10.16
CA GLU A 108 -5.62 1.70 -9.91
C GLU A 108 -6.00 1.95 -8.45
N ALA A 109 -5.17 1.52 -7.50
CA ALA A 109 -5.40 1.72 -6.08
C ALA A 109 -5.25 3.20 -5.68
N ASP A 110 -4.26 3.91 -6.22
CA ASP A 110 -4.03 5.33 -5.95
C ASP A 110 -5.16 6.20 -6.50
N VAL A 111 -5.62 5.95 -7.73
CA VAL A 111 -6.77 6.65 -8.32
C VAL A 111 -8.01 6.44 -7.45
N TYR A 112 -8.27 5.20 -7.05
CA TYR A 112 -9.39 4.89 -6.16
C TYR A 112 -9.28 5.64 -4.82
N ALA A 113 -8.09 5.65 -4.21
CA ALA A 113 -7.84 6.34 -2.95
C ALA A 113 -8.15 7.85 -3.07
N ILE A 114 -7.58 8.50 -4.09
CA ILE A 114 -7.78 9.94 -4.33
C ILE A 114 -9.24 10.29 -4.55
N GLU A 115 -9.96 9.48 -5.35
CA GLU A 115 -11.39 9.67 -5.57
C GLU A 115 -12.20 9.53 -4.28
N MET A 116 -11.92 8.49 -3.49
CA MET A 116 -12.64 8.26 -2.23
C MET A 116 -12.36 9.35 -1.20
N MET A 117 -11.12 9.80 -1.08
CA MET A 117 -10.74 10.91 -0.21
C MET A 117 -11.50 12.18 -0.60
N ARG A 118 -11.51 12.53 -1.89
CA ARG A 118 -12.26 13.71 -2.40
C ARG A 118 -13.76 13.62 -2.11
N LYS A 119 -14.37 12.46 -2.35
CA LYS A 119 -15.80 12.22 -2.05
C LYS A 119 -16.12 12.36 -0.55
N SER A 120 -15.14 12.10 0.31
CA SER A 120 -15.24 12.22 1.77
C SER A 120 -14.81 13.59 2.30
N GLY A 121 -14.50 14.56 1.42
CA GLY A 121 -14.02 15.89 1.81
C GLY A 121 -12.60 15.89 2.43
N ILE A 122 -11.80 14.85 2.16
CA ILE A 122 -10.42 14.73 2.63
C ILE A 122 -9.49 15.10 1.48
N GLU A 123 -8.54 15.99 1.76
CA GLU A 123 -7.59 16.44 0.75
C GLU A 123 -6.54 15.36 0.44
N PRO A 124 -6.31 15.02 -0.84
CA PRO A 124 -5.33 14.02 -1.25
C PRO A 124 -3.89 14.31 -0.83
N ARG A 125 -3.55 15.56 -0.46
CA ARG A 125 -2.23 15.89 0.11
C ARG A 125 -1.84 15.04 1.32
N HIS A 126 -2.82 14.54 2.09
CA HIS A 126 -2.55 13.65 3.22
C HIS A 126 -2.00 12.31 2.76
N PHE A 127 -2.40 11.85 1.57
CA PHE A 127 -1.81 10.65 0.97
C PHE A 127 -0.35 10.87 0.57
N ALA A 128 -0.03 11.97 -0.11
CA ALA A 128 1.36 12.33 -0.43
C ALA A 128 2.22 12.46 0.85
N ALA A 129 1.68 13.10 1.91
CA ALA A 129 2.38 13.31 3.16
C ALA A 129 2.74 11.99 3.87
N ILE A 130 1.82 11.03 3.94
CA ILE A 130 2.10 9.73 4.57
C ILE A 130 3.06 8.89 3.74
N LEU A 131 2.95 8.89 2.41
CA LEU A 131 3.90 8.19 1.53
C LEU A 131 5.32 8.71 1.75
N LYS A 132 5.54 10.03 1.73
CA LYS A 132 6.84 10.65 1.99
C LYS A 132 7.41 10.27 3.37
N ARG A 133 6.55 10.13 4.38
CA ARG A 133 6.97 9.75 5.73
C ARG A 133 7.35 8.27 5.81
N LEU A 134 6.61 7.41 5.13
CA LEU A 134 6.94 5.99 5.01
C LEU A 134 8.29 5.78 4.29
N GLU A 135 8.67 6.66 3.35
CA GLU A 135 10.00 6.64 2.71
C GLU A 135 11.15 6.93 3.69
N GLY A 136 10.88 7.77 4.69
CA GLY A 136 11.85 8.07 5.75
C GLY A 136 12.07 6.93 6.74
N GLU A 137 11.16 5.95 6.80
CA GLU A 137 11.28 4.77 7.66
C GLU A 137 12.27 3.77 7.07
N ARG A 138 13.48 3.72 7.66
CA ARG A 138 14.50 2.75 7.27
C ARG A 138 14.16 1.38 7.83
N PRO A 139 14.11 0.32 7.00
CA PRO A 139 13.97 -1.04 7.49
C PRO A 139 15.11 -1.36 8.46
N GLN A 140 14.79 -1.85 9.65
CA GLN A 140 15.80 -2.38 10.55
C GLN A 140 16.42 -3.64 9.93
N ARG A 141 17.72 -3.89 10.16
CA ARG A 141 18.38 -5.10 9.69
C ARG A 141 17.63 -6.34 10.20
N GLY A 142 17.15 -7.18 9.26
CA GLY A 142 16.37 -8.38 9.56
C GLY A 142 14.86 -8.16 9.72
N SER A 143 14.35 -6.95 9.48
CA SER A 143 12.90 -6.69 9.48
C SER A 143 12.24 -7.23 8.21
N VAL A 144 10.97 -7.61 8.34
CA VAL A 144 10.08 -7.93 7.21
C VAL A 144 9.88 -6.67 6.35
N PRO A 145 9.58 -6.82 5.05
CA PRO A 145 9.34 -5.68 4.16
C PRO A 145 8.35 -4.68 4.74
N THR A 146 8.73 -3.39 4.71
CA THR A 146 7.85 -2.26 5.07
C THR A 146 6.76 -2.06 4.01
N PHE A 147 5.80 -1.18 4.28
CA PHE A 147 4.74 -0.80 3.32
C PHE A 147 5.29 -0.55 1.91
N LEU A 148 6.36 0.22 1.78
CA LEU A 148 6.94 0.53 0.47
C LEU A 148 7.63 -0.65 -0.23
N SER A 149 7.87 -1.75 0.47
CA SER A 149 8.39 -2.96 -0.17
C SER A 149 7.33 -3.68 -1.00
N SER A 150 6.07 -3.65 -0.57
CA SER A 150 4.93 -4.17 -1.34
C SER A 150 4.31 -3.11 -2.25
N HIS A 151 4.38 -1.83 -1.87
CA HIS A 151 3.85 -0.66 -2.58
C HIS A 151 4.99 0.31 -2.95
N PRO A 152 5.80 0.00 -3.98
CA PRO A 152 6.97 0.79 -4.31
C PRO A 152 6.60 2.24 -4.62
N PRO A 153 7.36 3.21 -4.09
CA PRO A 153 7.22 4.59 -4.50
C PRO A 153 7.62 4.71 -5.98
N THR A 154 6.87 5.48 -6.73
CA THR A 154 7.21 5.87 -8.09
C THR A 154 6.95 7.36 -8.23
N GLU A 155 7.74 8.02 -9.06
CA GLU A 155 7.53 9.44 -9.38
C GLU A 155 6.08 9.69 -9.86
N GLU A 156 5.51 8.76 -10.62
CA GLU A 156 4.12 8.82 -11.09
C GLU A 156 3.12 8.85 -9.92
N ARG A 157 3.32 8.04 -8.88
CA ARG A 157 2.46 8.01 -7.69
C ARG A 157 2.53 9.32 -6.91
N GLU A 158 3.73 9.88 -6.74
CA GLU A 158 3.91 11.17 -6.08
C GLU A 158 3.22 12.28 -6.88
N LEU A 159 3.43 12.32 -8.20
CA LEU A 159 2.78 13.29 -9.08
C LEU A 159 1.26 13.14 -9.05
N LEU A 160 0.73 11.92 -9.05
CA LEU A 160 -0.71 11.66 -8.96
C LEU A 160 -1.29 12.16 -7.64
N ALA A 161 -0.63 11.86 -6.51
CA ALA A 161 -1.05 12.31 -5.20
C ALA A 161 -1.01 13.85 -5.06
N ARG A 162 0.04 14.50 -5.62
CA ARG A 162 0.18 15.96 -5.65
C ARG A 162 -0.85 16.61 -6.59
N ALA A 163 -1.01 16.11 -7.80
CA ALA A 163 -2.02 16.59 -8.74
C ALA A 163 -3.44 16.39 -8.20
N GLY A 164 -3.66 15.28 -7.50
CA GLY A 164 -4.88 15.02 -6.75
C GLY A 164 -5.16 16.06 -5.67
N ALA A 165 -4.13 16.62 -5.06
CA ALA A 165 -4.22 17.69 -4.06
C ALA A 165 -4.33 19.10 -4.65
N GLY A 166 -4.24 19.27 -5.99
CA GLY A 166 -4.18 20.59 -6.61
C GLY A 166 -2.85 21.33 -6.38
N ILE A 167 -1.82 20.62 -5.88
CA ILE A 167 -0.50 21.20 -5.63
C ILE A 167 0.25 21.22 -6.96
N THR A 168 0.55 22.41 -7.47
CA THR A 168 1.39 22.61 -8.65
C THR A 168 2.85 22.86 -8.22
N SER A 169 3.81 22.65 -9.13
CA SER A 169 5.24 22.85 -8.86
C SER A 169 5.63 24.28 -8.40
N SER A 170 4.71 25.24 -8.55
CA SER A 170 4.88 26.61 -8.06
C SER A 170 4.75 26.77 -6.54
N ASP A 171 4.17 25.77 -5.86
CA ASP A 171 3.96 25.85 -4.39
C ASP A 171 5.19 25.38 -3.59
N GLU A 172 6.16 24.73 -4.24
CA GLU A 172 7.40 24.26 -3.60
C GLU A 172 8.47 25.35 -3.46
N GLU A 173 8.54 26.32 -4.41
CA GLU A 173 9.50 27.42 -4.33
C GLU A 173 9.19 28.42 -3.22
N SER A 174 7.91 28.58 -2.86
CA SER A 174 7.50 29.52 -1.80
C SER A 174 7.68 28.99 -0.37
N GLY A 175 7.90 27.70 -0.19
CA GLY A 175 8.08 27.06 1.14
C GLY A 175 9.53 27.03 1.63
N GLN A 176 10.52 27.10 0.73
CA GLN A 176 11.94 27.07 1.09
C GLN A 176 12.47 28.43 1.57
N ASP A 177 11.90 29.53 1.09
CA ASP A 177 12.34 30.88 1.50
C ASP A 177 11.84 31.29 2.90
N ALA A 178 10.95 30.53 3.52
CA ALA A 178 10.40 30.85 4.84
C ALA A 178 11.21 30.24 6.01
N GLU A 179 12.09 29.28 5.76
CA GLU A 179 12.93 28.67 6.82
C GLU A 179 14.33 29.29 6.94
N GLU A 180 14.79 30.05 5.94
CA GLU A 180 16.13 30.70 5.99
C GLU A 180 16.15 32.10 6.66
N GLY A 181 15.01 32.61 7.12
CA GLY A 181 14.86 33.94 7.70
C GLY A 181 14.77 34.01 9.24
N ALA A 182 14.97 32.89 9.95
CA ALA A 182 14.88 32.85 11.42
C ALA A 182 16.21 32.38 12.05
N GLU A 183 17.29 33.15 11.88
CA GLU A 183 18.46 33.17 12.76
C GLU A 183 18.75 34.60 13.23
#